data_b28afaf8373a6f7445426bb0c8f958e6
#
_entry.id   b28afaf8373a6f7445426bb0c8f958e6
#
_cell.length_a   1.000
_cell.length_b   1.000
_cell.length_c   1.000
_cell.angle_alpha   90.00
_cell.angle_beta   90.00
_cell.angle_gamma   90.00
#
_symmetry.space_group_name_H-M   'P 1'
#
loop_
_entity.id
_entity.type
_entity.pdbx_description
1 polymer ?
#
loop_
_entity_poly.entity_id
_entity_poly.type
_entity_poly.pdbx_seq_one_letter_code
_entity_poly.pdbx_strand_id
1 'polypeptide(L)'
;MKQAKQVIPVRQTFAVRGILFLSVLLLVFLVMHPREGFASAKEGMTLWLNTLLPTLLPFMILTGILIHTGGIEKLLTPLAPMFRFLLGVDVYGGYVFLLGMLCGYPMGAKLASDLYEAGKISRSEAHYLTTFCNHASPAFVITYLGQHCLKGTVPVSRLFISLLSADFICMLFFRFRIYPKTKTSISTGREHNKPPHIRRVNICEENIRKKDIRKENIHKENIRGLNIREEKKETSAAAVSVGGILDVSIMNGFETITRLGGYILLFSVLAGCVRYYWPFPLFYQYLLLGFTEITTGLSLIAASGLPGRFCAVLSVTAVASGGFCILAQTRSVLNQELSLLPYLASKCISAGLAGMIYLVLSEIV
;
A
#
# COMPACT_ATOMS: atom_id res chain seq x y z
N MET A 1 4.63 -4.03 -42.11
CA MET A 1 4.25 -4.14 -40.70
C MET A 1 5.16 -5.15 -40.01
N LYS A 2 6.24 -4.69 -39.35
CA LYS A 2 7.12 -5.54 -38.54
C LYS A 2 6.70 -5.33 -37.07
N GLN A 3 6.03 -6.32 -36.50
CA GLN A 3 5.83 -6.37 -35.04
C GLN A 3 7.21 -6.51 -34.38
N ALA A 4 7.62 -5.48 -33.63
CA ALA A 4 8.78 -5.57 -32.78
C ALA A 4 8.48 -6.61 -31.70
N LYS A 5 9.11 -7.78 -31.76
CA LYS A 5 9.16 -8.74 -30.64
C LYS A 5 9.82 -8.02 -29.47
N GLN A 6 9.04 -7.66 -28.45
CA GLN A 6 9.58 -7.20 -27.18
C GLN A 6 10.42 -8.34 -26.59
N VAL A 7 11.74 -8.17 -26.62
CA VAL A 7 12.68 -9.08 -25.95
C VAL A 7 12.53 -8.86 -24.45
N ILE A 8 11.84 -9.77 -23.78
CA ILE A 8 11.68 -9.76 -22.32
C ILE A 8 13.05 -10.12 -21.71
N PRO A 9 13.67 -9.27 -20.88
CA PRO A 9 14.99 -9.55 -20.32
C PRO A 9 14.96 -10.82 -19.43
N VAL A 10 16.02 -11.60 -19.44
CA VAL A 10 16.14 -12.92 -18.77
C VAL A 10 15.70 -12.91 -17.29
N ARG A 11 15.92 -11.82 -16.57
CA ARG A 11 15.45 -11.66 -15.17
C ARG A 11 13.92 -11.70 -15.03
N GLN A 12 13.19 -11.17 -16.00
CA GLN A 12 11.72 -11.21 -16.00
C GLN A 12 11.19 -12.61 -16.34
N THR A 13 11.95 -13.41 -17.05
CA THR A 13 11.54 -14.77 -17.45
C THR A 13 11.37 -15.69 -16.26
N PHE A 14 12.27 -15.65 -15.25
CA PHE A 14 12.16 -16.46 -14.04
C PHE A 14 10.96 -16.05 -13.16
N ALA A 15 10.76 -14.74 -12.96
CA ALA A 15 9.62 -14.23 -12.21
C ALA A 15 8.28 -14.60 -12.87
N VAL A 16 8.19 -14.46 -14.20
CA VAL A 16 6.99 -14.83 -14.97
C VAL A 16 6.71 -16.32 -14.89
N ARG A 17 7.75 -17.17 -14.99
CA ARG A 17 7.59 -18.63 -14.82
C ARG A 17 7.14 -19.01 -13.43
N GLY A 18 7.67 -18.35 -12.38
CA GLY A 18 7.24 -18.55 -11.00
C GLY A 18 5.77 -18.19 -10.77
N ILE A 19 5.34 -17.05 -11.30
CA ILE A 19 3.93 -16.63 -11.24
C ILE A 19 3.04 -17.61 -11.99
N LEU A 20 3.44 -18.04 -13.19
CA LEU A 20 2.69 -19.01 -13.98
C LEU A 20 2.53 -20.35 -13.21
N PHE A 21 3.64 -20.89 -12.67
CA PHE A 21 3.61 -22.12 -11.87
C PHE A 21 2.69 -22.00 -10.66
N LEU A 22 2.80 -20.89 -9.90
CA LEU A 22 1.94 -20.62 -8.75
C LEU A 22 0.46 -20.51 -9.17
N SER A 23 0.17 -19.84 -10.29
CA SER A 23 -1.20 -19.70 -10.80
C SER A 23 -1.80 -21.07 -11.19
N VAL A 24 -1.01 -21.92 -11.87
CA VAL A 24 -1.45 -23.27 -12.23
C VAL A 24 -1.67 -24.12 -10.97
N LEU A 25 -0.75 -24.06 -10.00
CA LEU A 25 -0.89 -24.77 -8.72
C LEU A 25 -2.19 -24.37 -8.00
N LEU A 26 -2.47 -23.08 -7.89
CA LEU A 26 -3.69 -22.59 -7.23
C LEU A 26 -4.95 -22.97 -8.01
N LEU A 27 -4.93 -22.95 -9.34
CA LEU A 27 -6.06 -23.41 -10.17
C LEU A 27 -6.32 -24.91 -9.93
N VAL A 28 -5.28 -25.73 -9.93
CA VAL A 28 -5.42 -27.17 -9.65
C VAL A 28 -5.99 -27.37 -8.24
N PHE A 29 -5.49 -26.63 -7.23
CA PHE A 29 -6.02 -26.69 -5.87
C PHE A 29 -7.51 -26.34 -5.83
N LEU A 30 -7.95 -25.26 -6.48
CA LEU A 30 -9.35 -24.82 -6.50
C LEU A 30 -10.26 -25.86 -7.18
N VAL A 31 -9.79 -26.55 -8.22
CA VAL A 31 -10.55 -27.59 -8.92
C VAL A 31 -10.61 -28.88 -8.13
N MET A 32 -9.48 -29.30 -7.54
CA MET A 32 -9.40 -30.58 -6.81
C MET A 32 -10.01 -30.49 -5.41
N HIS A 33 -9.97 -29.31 -4.77
CA HIS A 33 -10.43 -29.06 -3.41
C HIS A 33 -11.36 -27.84 -3.34
N PRO A 34 -12.54 -27.87 -4.01
CA PRO A 34 -13.40 -26.70 -4.15
C PRO A 34 -13.97 -26.21 -2.80
N ARG A 35 -14.19 -27.11 -1.82
CA ARG A 35 -14.68 -26.71 -0.49
C ARG A 35 -13.66 -25.88 0.28
N GLU A 36 -12.41 -26.33 0.33
CA GLU A 36 -11.29 -25.69 1.02
C GLU A 36 -10.90 -24.37 0.32
N GLY A 37 -10.87 -24.40 -1.02
CA GLY A 37 -10.62 -23.21 -1.83
C GLY A 37 -11.69 -22.14 -1.63
N PHE A 38 -12.97 -22.52 -1.63
CA PHE A 38 -14.07 -21.60 -1.37
C PHE A 38 -14.03 -21.04 0.07
N ALA A 39 -13.76 -21.90 1.07
CA ALA A 39 -13.65 -21.45 2.46
C ALA A 39 -12.54 -20.42 2.64
N SER A 40 -11.36 -20.67 2.06
CA SER A 40 -10.23 -19.73 2.11
C SER A 40 -10.51 -18.41 1.37
N ALA A 41 -11.14 -18.47 0.19
CA ALA A 41 -11.55 -17.28 -0.54
C ALA A 41 -12.60 -16.47 0.25
N LYS A 42 -13.54 -17.14 0.92
CA LYS A 42 -14.55 -16.52 1.77
C LYS A 42 -13.92 -15.79 2.97
N GLU A 43 -12.91 -16.38 3.62
CA GLU A 43 -12.13 -15.72 4.68
C GLU A 43 -11.55 -14.40 4.20
N GLY A 44 -10.83 -14.40 3.05
CA GLY A 44 -10.25 -13.22 2.44
C GLY A 44 -11.30 -12.17 2.03
N MET A 45 -12.41 -12.62 1.43
CA MET A 45 -13.53 -11.73 1.06
C MET A 45 -14.15 -11.06 2.27
N THR A 46 -14.37 -11.81 3.35
CA THR A 46 -14.94 -11.29 4.60
C THR A 46 -14.02 -10.22 5.21
N LEU A 47 -12.71 -10.46 5.25
CA LEU A 47 -11.73 -9.48 5.71
C LEU A 47 -11.77 -8.20 4.85
N TRP A 48 -11.78 -8.36 3.53
CA TRP A 48 -11.81 -7.23 2.61
C TRP A 48 -13.10 -6.40 2.72
N LEU A 49 -14.28 -7.04 2.67
CA LEU A 49 -15.57 -6.36 2.68
C LEU A 49 -15.92 -5.75 4.05
N ASN A 50 -15.68 -6.50 5.14
CA ASN A 50 -16.16 -6.10 6.46
C ASN A 50 -15.15 -5.25 7.24
N THR A 51 -13.86 -5.28 6.85
CA THR A 51 -12.83 -4.56 7.58
C THR A 51 -12.14 -3.51 6.71
N LEU A 52 -11.53 -3.91 5.60
CA LEU A 52 -10.66 -3.02 4.83
C LEU A 52 -11.44 -2.01 4.00
N LEU A 53 -12.49 -2.43 3.33
CA LEU A 53 -13.30 -1.54 2.49
C LEU A 53 -13.92 -0.40 3.30
N PRO A 54 -14.67 -0.65 4.40
CA PRO A 54 -15.29 0.43 5.17
C PRO A 54 -14.28 1.30 5.91
N THR A 55 -13.10 0.80 6.22
CA THR A 55 -12.08 1.59 6.92
C THR A 55 -11.20 2.40 5.97
N LEU A 56 -10.68 1.79 4.90
CA LEU A 56 -9.70 2.43 4.02
C LEU A 56 -10.32 3.29 2.93
N LEU A 57 -11.46 2.89 2.34
CA LEU A 57 -12.04 3.61 1.22
C LEU A 57 -12.41 5.06 1.54
N PRO A 58 -13.10 5.37 2.66
CA PRO A 58 -13.36 6.77 3.04
C PRO A 58 -12.07 7.59 3.20
N PHE A 59 -11.06 7.01 3.85
CA PHE A 59 -9.76 7.69 3.99
C PHE A 59 -9.11 7.94 2.62
N MET A 60 -9.12 6.99 1.70
CA MET A 60 -8.57 7.16 0.35
C MET A 60 -9.27 8.28 -0.42
N ILE A 61 -10.60 8.37 -0.33
CA ILE A 61 -11.38 9.43 -0.98
C ILE A 61 -11.02 10.79 -0.38
N LEU A 62 -11.10 10.93 0.95
CA LEU A 62 -10.82 12.18 1.64
C LEU A 62 -9.36 12.66 1.44
N THR A 63 -8.40 11.74 1.47
CA THR A 63 -6.99 12.05 1.20
C THR A 63 -6.80 12.50 -0.25
N GLY A 64 -7.46 11.87 -1.21
CA GLY A 64 -7.46 12.28 -2.60
C GLY A 64 -7.95 13.73 -2.76
N ILE A 65 -9.07 14.08 -2.13
CA ILE A 65 -9.62 15.44 -2.13
C ILE A 65 -8.61 16.43 -1.53
N LEU A 66 -8.01 16.11 -0.37
CA LEU A 66 -7.04 16.99 0.30
C LEU A 66 -5.76 17.22 -0.54
N ILE A 67 -5.29 16.19 -1.25
CA ILE A 67 -4.14 16.32 -2.16
C ILE A 67 -4.48 17.26 -3.32
N HIS A 68 -5.63 17.09 -3.96
CA HIS A 68 -6.02 17.87 -5.13
C HIS A 68 -6.43 19.32 -4.80
N THR A 69 -6.92 19.57 -3.58
CA THR A 69 -7.34 20.93 -3.16
C THR A 69 -6.24 21.74 -2.48
N GLY A 70 -5.05 21.17 -2.23
CA GLY A 70 -4.01 21.81 -1.42
C GLY A 70 -4.40 21.97 0.06
N GLY A 71 -5.42 21.23 0.52
CA GLY A 71 -5.91 21.29 1.90
C GLY A 71 -4.90 20.81 2.94
N ILE A 72 -3.96 19.95 2.54
CA ILE A 72 -2.89 19.43 3.41
C ILE A 72 -2.05 20.57 3.99
N GLU A 73 -1.62 21.50 3.14
CA GLU A 73 -0.78 22.64 3.56
C GLU A 73 -1.49 23.46 4.63
N LYS A 74 -2.75 23.82 4.38
CA LYS A 74 -3.53 24.66 5.30
C LYS A 74 -3.74 23.98 6.66
N LEU A 75 -4.00 22.66 6.64
CA LEU A 75 -4.32 21.90 7.85
C LEU A 75 -3.09 21.63 8.72
N LEU A 76 -1.95 21.29 8.10
CA LEU A 76 -0.78 20.77 8.82
C LEU A 76 0.37 21.76 8.96
N THR A 77 0.30 22.96 8.36
CA THR A 77 1.33 24.00 8.53
C THR A 77 1.65 24.31 10.01
N PRO A 78 0.68 24.38 10.92
CA PRO A 78 0.99 24.61 12.35
C PRO A 78 1.86 23.51 12.97
N LEU A 79 1.79 22.28 12.46
CA LEU A 79 2.56 21.13 12.93
C LEU A 79 3.91 20.96 12.21
N ALA A 80 4.19 21.78 11.20
CA ALA A 80 5.42 21.71 10.41
C ALA A 80 6.72 21.73 11.25
N PRO A 81 6.87 22.58 12.29
CA PRO A 81 8.07 22.58 13.11
C PRO A 81 8.28 21.25 13.85
N MET A 82 7.19 20.62 14.32
CA MET A 82 7.25 19.31 14.96
C MET A 82 7.71 18.22 13.98
N PHE A 83 7.18 18.18 12.77
CA PHE A 83 7.59 17.20 11.75
C PHE A 83 9.05 17.37 11.33
N ARG A 84 9.51 18.60 11.18
CA ARG A 84 10.93 18.90 10.86
C ARG A 84 11.86 18.46 11.97
N PHE A 85 11.49 18.70 13.23
CA PHE A 85 12.30 18.31 14.39
C PHE A 85 12.33 16.78 14.55
N LEU A 86 11.17 16.14 14.61
CA LEU A 86 11.04 14.71 14.90
C LEU A 86 11.46 13.83 13.71
N LEU A 87 10.87 14.10 12.53
CA LEU A 87 11.00 13.25 11.35
C LEU A 87 12.02 13.78 10.34
N GLY A 88 12.30 15.09 10.36
CA GLY A 88 13.15 15.75 9.38
C GLY A 88 12.48 15.99 8.03
N VAL A 89 11.14 15.95 7.96
CA VAL A 89 10.33 16.13 6.76
C VAL A 89 9.47 17.39 6.85
N ASP A 90 8.98 17.84 5.71
CA ASP A 90 8.04 18.97 5.64
C ASP A 90 6.59 18.52 5.90
N VAL A 91 5.64 19.45 5.71
CA VAL A 91 4.21 19.26 5.95
C VAL A 91 3.65 18.02 5.21
N TYR A 92 4.06 17.81 3.99
CA TYR A 92 3.62 16.65 3.18
C TYR A 92 4.13 15.32 3.72
N GLY A 93 5.40 15.26 4.14
CA GLY A 93 5.94 14.08 4.81
C GLY A 93 5.27 13.82 6.16
N GLY A 94 4.97 14.89 6.92
CA GLY A 94 4.16 14.82 8.15
C GLY A 94 2.76 14.28 7.91
N TYR A 95 2.13 14.62 6.79
CA TYR A 95 0.84 14.08 6.38
C TYR A 95 0.89 12.57 6.12
N VAL A 96 1.89 12.10 5.36
CA VAL A 96 2.10 10.67 5.14
C VAL A 96 2.30 9.93 6.46
N PHE A 97 3.06 10.51 7.38
CA PHE A 97 3.28 9.95 8.70
C PHE A 97 1.98 9.81 9.48
N LEU A 98 1.21 10.88 9.64
CA LEU A 98 -0.03 10.86 10.42
C LEU A 98 -1.05 9.88 9.87
N LEU A 99 -1.30 9.92 8.57
CA LEU A 99 -2.29 9.02 7.97
C LEU A 99 -1.77 7.59 7.83
N GLY A 100 -0.48 7.39 7.58
CA GLY A 100 0.13 6.06 7.63
C GLY A 100 -0.01 5.43 9.00
N MET A 101 0.21 6.23 10.07
CA MET A 101 0.01 5.78 11.46
C MET A 101 -1.45 5.42 11.78
N LEU A 102 -2.41 6.19 11.27
CA LEU A 102 -3.84 5.95 11.54
C LEU A 102 -4.43 4.81 10.72
N CYS A 103 -4.18 4.83 9.41
CA CYS A 103 -4.81 3.87 8.49
C CYS A 103 -4.02 2.55 8.39
N GLY A 104 -2.70 2.59 8.65
CA GLY A 104 -1.84 1.42 8.53
C GLY A 104 -1.47 1.09 7.07
N TYR A 105 -0.90 -0.11 6.90
CA TYR A 105 -0.52 -0.57 5.56
C TYR A 105 -1.75 -0.94 4.70
N PRO A 106 -1.70 -0.70 3.38
CA PRO A 106 -0.60 -0.10 2.64
C PRO A 106 -0.71 1.43 2.46
N MET A 107 -1.52 2.14 3.28
CA MET A 107 -1.83 3.56 3.08
C MET A 107 -0.61 4.46 3.18
N GLY A 108 0.33 4.21 4.09
CA GLY A 108 1.55 5.00 4.19
C GLY A 108 2.33 5.00 2.88
N ALA A 109 2.52 3.83 2.27
CA ALA A 109 3.18 3.70 0.98
C ALA A 109 2.38 4.33 -0.18
N LYS A 110 1.05 4.17 -0.17
CA LYS A 110 0.15 4.79 -1.17
C LYS A 110 0.28 6.32 -1.16
N LEU A 111 0.18 6.93 0.02
CA LEU A 111 0.27 8.39 0.18
C LEU A 111 1.66 8.94 -0.21
N ALA A 112 2.73 8.24 0.18
CA ALA A 112 4.08 8.62 -0.24
C ALA A 112 4.23 8.55 -1.77
N SER A 113 3.61 7.55 -2.41
CA SER A 113 3.59 7.42 -3.87
C SER A 113 2.79 8.54 -4.54
N ASP A 114 1.59 8.83 -4.05
CA ASP A 114 0.71 9.86 -4.60
C ASP A 114 1.33 11.26 -4.51
N LEU A 115 1.94 11.59 -3.36
CA LEU A 115 2.62 12.87 -3.18
C LEU A 115 3.91 12.98 -4.00
N TYR A 116 4.63 11.87 -4.21
CA TYR A 116 5.75 11.83 -5.14
C TYR A 116 5.28 12.07 -6.58
N GLU A 117 4.23 11.40 -7.02
CA GLU A 117 3.63 11.61 -8.36
C GLU A 117 3.11 13.04 -8.55
N ALA A 118 2.57 13.64 -7.49
CA ALA A 118 2.14 15.05 -7.49
C ALA A 118 3.31 16.05 -7.42
N GLY A 119 4.57 15.59 -7.34
CA GLY A 119 5.76 16.43 -7.23
C GLY A 119 5.88 17.21 -5.91
N LYS A 120 5.16 16.76 -4.86
CA LYS A 120 5.12 17.42 -3.54
C LYS A 120 6.24 16.95 -2.60
N ILE A 121 6.76 15.75 -2.79
CA ILE A 121 7.90 15.19 -2.07
C ILE A 121 8.93 14.64 -3.04
N SER A 122 10.18 14.56 -2.61
CA SER A 122 11.27 13.99 -3.40
C SER A 122 11.26 12.47 -3.40
N ARG A 123 11.94 11.83 -4.38
CA ARG A 123 12.11 10.39 -4.44
C ARG A 123 12.76 9.81 -3.17
N SER A 124 13.78 10.47 -2.64
CA SER A 124 14.47 10.05 -1.41
C SER A 124 13.56 10.15 -0.20
N GLU A 125 12.74 11.20 -0.12
CA GLU A 125 11.76 11.38 0.93
C GLU A 125 10.65 10.31 0.86
N ALA A 126 10.12 10.00 -0.34
CA ALA A 126 9.17 8.92 -0.53
C ALA A 126 9.73 7.56 -0.08
N HIS A 127 10.98 7.21 -0.44
CA HIS A 127 11.64 6.00 0.05
C HIS A 127 11.79 5.99 1.57
N TYR A 128 12.22 7.11 2.16
CA TYR A 128 12.37 7.24 3.61
C TYR A 128 11.03 7.05 4.33
N LEU A 129 9.98 7.73 3.89
CA LEU A 129 8.65 7.62 4.49
C LEU A 129 8.08 6.19 4.43
N THR A 130 8.28 5.48 3.33
CA THR A 130 7.80 4.10 3.22
C THR A 130 8.46 3.15 4.21
N THR A 131 9.64 3.47 4.75
CA THR A 131 10.33 2.59 5.70
C THR A 131 9.66 2.52 7.08
N PHE A 132 8.91 3.54 7.49
CA PHE A 132 8.32 3.59 8.84
C PHE A 132 6.84 4.02 8.87
N CYS A 133 6.30 4.65 7.81
CA CYS A 133 4.90 5.05 7.75
C CYS A 133 3.96 3.93 7.26
N ASN A 134 4.49 2.77 6.89
CA ASN A 134 3.71 1.66 6.34
C ASN A 134 3.75 0.46 7.31
N HIS A 135 2.91 0.51 8.33
CA HIS A 135 2.83 -0.46 9.43
C HIS A 135 1.38 -0.83 9.75
N ALA A 136 1.13 -1.67 10.77
CA ALA A 136 -0.21 -2.04 11.20
C ALA A 136 -0.96 -0.85 11.81
N SER A 137 -2.24 -0.68 11.48
CA SER A 137 -3.07 0.37 12.08
C SER A 137 -3.35 0.11 13.57
N PRO A 138 -3.59 1.16 14.37
CA PRO A 138 -3.99 1.00 15.76
C PRO A 138 -5.24 0.13 15.93
N ALA A 139 -6.22 0.28 15.05
CA ALA A 139 -7.42 -0.54 15.05
C ALA A 139 -7.08 -2.03 14.88
N PHE A 140 -6.19 -2.39 13.93
CA PHE A 140 -5.76 -3.77 13.74
C PHE A 140 -5.03 -4.33 14.97
N VAL A 141 -4.14 -3.53 15.58
CA VAL A 141 -3.39 -3.96 16.77
C VAL A 141 -4.31 -4.18 17.97
N ILE A 142 -5.29 -3.30 18.19
CA ILE A 142 -6.23 -3.41 19.32
C ILE A 142 -7.21 -4.55 19.10
N THR A 143 -7.94 -4.51 17.98
CA THR A 143 -9.08 -5.42 17.76
C THR A 143 -8.64 -6.79 17.32
N TYR A 144 -7.85 -6.87 16.24
CA TYR A 144 -7.49 -8.14 15.67
C TYR A 144 -6.37 -8.84 16.44
N LEU A 145 -5.23 -8.16 16.64
CA LEU A 145 -4.10 -8.76 17.35
C LEU A 145 -4.40 -8.94 18.84
N GLY A 146 -4.81 -7.86 19.54
CA GLY A 146 -4.99 -7.86 20.99
C GLY A 146 -6.22 -8.64 21.46
N GLN A 147 -7.39 -8.35 20.87
CA GLN A 147 -8.65 -8.94 21.34
C GLN A 147 -8.96 -10.29 20.69
N HIS A 148 -8.83 -10.38 19.35
CA HIS A 148 -9.20 -11.60 18.63
C HIS A 148 -8.12 -12.69 18.74
N CYS A 149 -6.86 -12.39 18.42
CA CYS A 149 -5.79 -13.39 18.43
C CYS A 149 -5.27 -13.68 19.83
N LEU A 150 -4.88 -12.67 20.58
CA LEU A 150 -4.31 -12.83 21.92
C LEU A 150 -5.35 -12.82 23.04
N LYS A 151 -6.65 -12.72 22.71
CA LYS A 151 -7.80 -12.83 23.65
C LYS A 151 -7.66 -11.94 24.90
N GLY A 152 -7.00 -10.79 24.77
CA GLY A 152 -6.77 -9.86 25.88
C GLY A 152 -5.79 -10.37 26.95
N THR A 153 -5.10 -11.47 26.74
CA THR A 153 -4.11 -12.03 27.70
C THR A 153 -2.85 -11.20 27.83
N VAL A 154 -2.62 -10.29 26.86
CA VAL A 154 -1.45 -9.42 26.80
C VAL A 154 -1.92 -7.96 26.82
N PRO A 155 -1.31 -7.08 27.64
CA PRO A 155 -1.60 -5.66 27.60
C PRO A 155 -1.35 -5.06 26.21
N VAL A 156 -2.36 -4.40 25.66
CA VAL A 156 -2.29 -3.75 24.35
C VAL A 156 -1.16 -2.72 24.28
N SER A 157 -0.86 -2.06 25.41
CA SER A 157 0.26 -1.12 25.51
C SER A 157 1.61 -1.76 25.21
N ARG A 158 1.86 -3.01 25.62
CA ARG A 158 3.10 -3.73 25.29
C ARG A 158 3.21 -4.00 23.79
N LEU A 159 2.11 -4.35 23.15
CA LEU A 159 2.06 -4.55 21.69
C LEU A 159 2.41 -3.26 20.96
N PHE A 160 1.80 -2.14 21.36
CA PHE A 160 2.09 -0.83 20.78
C PHE A 160 3.52 -0.37 21.02
N ILE A 161 4.02 -0.45 22.26
CA ILE A 161 5.38 -0.04 22.57
C ILE A 161 6.37 -0.84 21.73
N SER A 162 6.18 -2.15 21.60
CA SER A 162 7.08 -3.00 20.80
C SER A 162 7.08 -2.62 19.32
N LEU A 163 5.91 -2.45 18.72
CA LEU A 163 5.76 -2.12 17.30
C LEU A 163 6.25 -0.70 17.00
N LEU A 164 5.77 0.30 17.76
CA LEU A 164 6.12 1.70 17.51
C LEU A 164 7.59 1.99 17.82
N SER A 165 8.17 1.37 18.85
CA SER A 165 9.60 1.54 19.13
C SER A 165 10.46 0.94 18.02
N ALA A 166 10.07 -0.22 17.46
CA ALA A 166 10.76 -0.81 16.33
C ALA A 166 10.70 0.08 15.09
N ASP A 167 9.52 0.61 14.76
CA ASP A 167 9.34 1.53 13.64
C ASP A 167 10.09 2.86 13.86
N PHE A 168 10.14 3.36 15.10
CA PHE A 168 10.90 4.57 15.44
C PHE A 168 12.42 4.36 15.30
N ILE A 169 12.93 3.21 15.72
CA ILE A 169 14.35 2.86 15.53
C ILE A 169 14.67 2.73 14.03
N CYS A 170 13.80 2.08 13.26
CA CYS A 170 13.92 2.03 11.81
C CYS A 170 13.90 3.44 11.19
N MET A 171 12.97 4.31 11.62
CA MET A 171 12.93 5.70 11.18
C MET A 171 14.28 6.40 11.41
N LEU A 172 14.84 6.32 12.62
CA LEU A 172 16.13 6.95 12.92
C LEU A 172 17.25 6.38 12.04
N PHE A 173 17.33 5.05 11.91
CA PHE A 173 18.36 4.39 11.08
C PHE A 173 18.29 4.85 9.62
N PHE A 174 17.11 4.81 9.01
CA PHE A 174 16.93 5.17 7.61
C PHE A 174 16.98 6.68 7.36
N ARG A 175 16.67 7.51 8.36
CA ARG A 175 16.86 8.95 8.29
C ARG A 175 18.30 9.33 7.99
N PHE A 176 19.26 8.65 8.64
CA PHE A 176 20.70 8.93 8.43
C PHE A 176 21.26 8.22 7.20
N ARG A 177 20.65 7.12 6.76
CA ARG A 177 21.16 6.30 5.67
C ARG A 177 20.59 6.67 4.29
N ILE A 178 19.30 6.93 4.20
CA ILE A 178 18.60 7.18 2.93
C ILE A 178 18.32 8.67 2.74
N TYR A 179 18.02 9.37 3.85
CA TYR A 179 17.63 10.77 3.86
C TYR A 179 18.67 11.61 4.63
N PRO A 180 19.94 11.60 4.17
CA PRO A 180 20.93 12.49 4.76
C PRO A 180 20.42 13.92 4.60
N LYS A 181 20.70 14.80 5.57
CA LYS A 181 20.35 16.21 5.59
C LYS A 181 20.76 16.89 4.28
N THR A 182 19.99 16.68 3.24
CA THR A 182 20.03 17.55 2.08
C THR A 182 19.60 18.90 2.63
N LYS A 183 20.52 19.87 2.60
CA LYS A 183 20.30 21.26 3.02
C LYS A 183 18.89 21.63 2.61
N THR A 184 18.08 22.04 3.57
CA THR A 184 16.77 22.65 3.34
C THR A 184 17.04 23.84 2.43
N SER A 185 17.11 23.60 1.14
CA SER A 185 16.99 24.64 0.14
C SER A 185 15.51 25.03 0.21
N ILE A 186 15.23 26.05 1.02
CA ILE A 186 14.10 26.91 0.83
C ILE A 186 14.23 27.35 -0.62
N SER A 187 13.59 26.64 -1.54
CA SER A 187 13.44 27.11 -2.90
C SER A 187 12.37 28.17 -2.91
N THR A 188 12.75 29.36 -2.44
CA THR A 188 12.24 30.59 -3.05
C THR A 188 12.59 30.48 -4.53
N GLY A 189 11.61 30.20 -5.32
CA GLY A 189 11.49 30.36 -6.76
C GLY A 189 12.73 30.11 -7.61
N ARG A 190 12.55 29.25 -8.62
CA ARG A 190 13.39 29.04 -9.80
C ARG A 190 14.53 28.05 -9.67
N GLU A 191 14.16 26.78 -9.93
CA GLU A 191 14.90 26.03 -10.94
C GLU A 191 13.96 25.01 -11.59
N HIS A 192 13.74 25.22 -12.87
CA HIS A 192 12.95 24.40 -13.76
C HIS A 192 13.69 23.05 -13.98
N ASN A 193 13.32 22.02 -13.23
CA ASN A 193 13.38 20.67 -13.75
C ASN A 193 11.97 20.31 -14.21
N LYS A 194 11.82 20.14 -15.53
CA LYS A 194 10.56 19.77 -16.18
C LYS A 194 9.90 18.64 -15.41
N PRO A 195 8.59 18.75 -15.08
CA PRO A 195 7.86 17.66 -14.45
C PRO A 195 7.96 16.44 -15.37
N PRO A 196 8.23 15.24 -14.82
CA PRO A 196 8.09 14.03 -15.60
C PRO A 196 6.66 13.98 -16.11
N HIS A 197 6.52 13.86 -17.41
CA HIS A 197 5.29 13.90 -18.18
C HIS A 197 4.11 13.32 -17.43
N ILE A 198 3.08 14.14 -17.25
CA ILE A 198 1.69 13.77 -16.98
C ILE A 198 1.23 12.78 -18.07
N ARG A 199 1.49 11.51 -17.88
CA ARG A 199 1.20 10.44 -18.86
C ARG A 199 -0.02 9.61 -18.51
N ARG A 200 -0.75 9.95 -17.43
CA ARG A 200 -1.91 9.15 -16.99
C ARG A 200 -3.25 9.87 -16.93
N VAL A 201 -3.30 11.19 -17.02
CA VAL A 201 -4.57 11.89 -17.31
C VAL A 201 -5.01 11.56 -18.74
N ASN A 202 -4.07 11.23 -19.64
CA ASN A 202 -4.35 10.96 -21.05
C ASN A 202 -5.01 9.58 -21.33
N ILE A 203 -5.01 8.62 -20.41
CA ILE A 203 -5.60 7.28 -20.71
C ILE A 203 -7.11 7.30 -20.55
N CYS A 204 -7.65 8.04 -19.58
CA CYS A 204 -9.10 8.25 -19.49
C CYS A 204 -9.60 9.18 -20.59
N GLU A 205 -8.86 10.26 -20.89
CA GLU A 205 -9.21 11.16 -22.01
C GLU A 205 -9.05 10.46 -23.37
N GLU A 206 -8.03 9.64 -23.57
CA GLU A 206 -7.85 8.88 -24.80
C GLU A 206 -8.90 7.79 -25.01
N ASN A 207 -9.41 7.18 -23.95
CA ASN A 207 -10.50 6.22 -24.05
C ASN A 207 -11.87 6.90 -24.23
N ILE A 208 -12.09 8.08 -23.65
CA ILE A 208 -13.27 8.90 -23.89
C ILE A 208 -13.20 9.44 -25.34
N ARG A 209 -12.07 9.97 -25.77
CA ARG A 209 -11.86 10.46 -27.13
C ARG A 209 -12.01 9.37 -28.19
N LYS A 210 -11.52 8.15 -27.95
CA LYS A 210 -11.73 7.00 -28.86
C LYS A 210 -13.18 6.56 -28.95
N LYS A 211 -13.96 6.70 -27.88
CA LYS A 211 -15.42 6.45 -27.89
C LYS A 211 -16.18 7.54 -28.63
N ASP A 212 -15.78 8.80 -28.50
CA ASP A 212 -16.40 9.92 -29.19
C ASP A 212 -16.03 9.96 -30.69
N ILE A 213 -14.79 9.67 -31.06
CA ILE A 213 -14.35 9.55 -32.46
C ILE A 213 -15.09 8.38 -33.17
N ARG A 214 -15.43 7.31 -32.44
CA ARG A 214 -16.19 6.20 -33.04
C ARG A 214 -17.68 6.54 -33.24
N LYS A 215 -18.24 7.46 -32.45
CA LYS A 215 -19.59 8.01 -32.65
C LYS A 215 -19.60 9.09 -33.72
N GLU A 216 -18.54 9.90 -33.83
CA GLU A 216 -18.45 10.99 -34.80
C GLU A 216 -18.20 10.51 -36.23
N ASN A 217 -17.49 9.40 -36.43
CA ASN A 217 -17.29 8.80 -37.75
C ASN A 217 -18.54 8.15 -38.33
N ILE A 218 -19.56 7.85 -37.52
CA ILE A 218 -20.86 7.35 -37.99
C ILE A 218 -21.76 8.52 -38.43
N HIS A 219 -21.47 9.76 -38.01
CA HIS A 219 -22.28 10.95 -38.34
C HIS A 219 -21.69 11.83 -39.44
N LYS A 220 -20.43 11.63 -39.83
CA LYS A 220 -19.72 12.45 -40.86
C LYS A 220 -19.92 12.02 -42.30
N GLU A 221 -20.70 10.97 -42.56
CA GLU A 221 -21.03 10.60 -43.97
C GLU A 221 -22.20 11.41 -44.58
N ASN A 222 -22.85 12.31 -43.80
CA ASN A 222 -24.07 12.96 -44.29
C ASN A 222 -24.11 14.50 -44.29
N ILE A 223 -23.03 15.22 -44.04
CA ILE A 223 -23.09 16.69 -44.16
C ILE A 223 -21.77 17.23 -44.80
N ARG A 224 -21.72 17.24 -46.12
CA ARG A 224 -20.89 18.16 -46.88
C ARG A 224 -21.66 19.46 -47.12
N GLY A 225 -21.15 20.51 -46.47
CA GLY A 225 -21.51 21.88 -46.83
C GLY A 225 -22.05 22.69 -45.65
N LEU A 226 -21.21 23.39 -44.94
CA LEU A 226 -21.43 24.72 -44.39
C LEU A 226 -20.15 25.23 -43.70
N ASN A 227 -19.64 26.33 -44.21
CA ASN A 227 -18.52 27.08 -43.63
C ASN A 227 -18.81 27.50 -42.20
N ILE A 228 -17.97 27.10 -41.25
CA ILE A 228 -17.97 27.67 -39.91
C ILE A 228 -16.57 28.19 -39.57
N ARG A 229 -16.54 29.48 -39.31
CA ARG A 229 -15.49 30.32 -38.81
C ARG A 229 -14.70 29.65 -37.68
N GLU A 230 -13.38 29.61 -37.80
CA GLU A 230 -12.47 29.23 -36.72
C GLU A 230 -12.56 30.29 -35.60
N GLU A 231 -13.27 29.98 -34.53
CA GLU A 231 -13.04 30.61 -33.23
C GLU A 231 -11.85 29.94 -32.57
N LYS A 232 -10.74 30.63 -32.44
CA LYS A 232 -9.65 30.32 -31.54
C LYS A 232 -10.18 30.28 -30.11
N LYS A 233 -10.50 29.09 -29.62
CA LYS A 233 -10.67 28.86 -28.20
C LYS A 233 -9.29 28.78 -27.56
N GLU A 234 -8.86 29.89 -26.98
CA GLU A 234 -7.79 29.93 -26.00
C GLU A 234 -8.08 28.86 -24.94
N THR A 235 -7.14 27.92 -24.78
CA THR A 235 -7.17 26.91 -23.72
C THR A 235 -6.91 27.61 -22.39
N SER A 236 -7.95 28.23 -21.84
CA SER A 236 -8.00 28.61 -20.43
C SER A 236 -7.79 27.34 -19.63
N ALA A 237 -6.82 27.33 -18.73
CA ALA A 237 -6.61 26.29 -17.74
C ALA A 237 -7.95 26.05 -17.02
N ALA A 238 -8.65 24.98 -17.38
CA ALA A 238 -9.95 24.66 -16.83
C ALA A 238 -9.79 24.49 -15.32
N ALA A 239 -10.37 25.41 -14.57
CA ALA A 239 -10.52 25.26 -13.13
C ALA A 239 -11.21 23.91 -12.91
N VAL A 240 -10.48 22.97 -12.31
CA VAL A 240 -11.00 21.62 -12.03
C VAL A 240 -12.25 21.81 -11.19
N SER A 241 -13.42 21.45 -11.71
CA SER A 241 -14.68 21.60 -10.98
C SER A 241 -14.63 20.76 -9.70
N VAL A 242 -15.28 21.23 -8.63
CA VAL A 242 -15.36 20.51 -7.36
C VAL A 242 -15.88 19.08 -7.58
N GLY A 243 -16.83 18.89 -8.49
CA GLY A 243 -17.32 17.57 -8.91
C GLY A 243 -16.23 16.70 -9.51
N GLY A 244 -15.38 17.26 -10.39
CA GLY A 244 -14.29 16.50 -11.00
C GLY A 244 -13.23 16.04 -9.99
N ILE A 245 -12.92 16.86 -8.96
CA ILE A 245 -12.01 16.44 -7.88
C ILE A 245 -12.62 15.26 -7.11
N LEU A 246 -13.90 15.35 -6.79
CA LEU A 246 -14.60 14.31 -6.04
C LEU A 246 -14.63 12.99 -6.84
N ASP A 247 -15.03 13.03 -8.11
CA ASP A 247 -15.09 11.87 -8.99
C ASP A 247 -13.73 11.19 -9.14
N VAL A 248 -12.67 11.95 -9.39
CA VAL A 248 -11.30 11.42 -9.48
C VAL A 248 -10.87 10.77 -8.16
N SER A 249 -11.17 11.40 -7.03
CA SER A 249 -10.79 10.88 -5.71
C SER A 249 -11.55 9.58 -5.38
N ILE A 250 -12.84 9.51 -5.72
CA ILE A 250 -13.66 8.30 -5.55
C ILE A 250 -13.13 7.17 -6.43
N MET A 251 -12.92 7.42 -7.72
CA MET A 251 -12.45 6.40 -8.66
C MET A 251 -11.06 5.86 -8.29
N ASN A 252 -10.13 6.73 -7.90
CA ASN A 252 -8.81 6.31 -7.40
C ASN A 252 -8.91 5.46 -6.13
N GLY A 253 -9.83 5.81 -5.22
CA GLY A 253 -10.12 5.03 -4.03
C GLY A 253 -10.63 3.63 -4.37
N PHE A 254 -11.63 3.53 -5.23
CA PHE A 254 -12.19 2.24 -5.67
C PHE A 254 -11.19 1.39 -6.44
N GLU A 255 -10.40 1.96 -7.35
CA GLU A 255 -9.36 1.22 -8.07
C GLU A 255 -8.36 0.62 -7.08
N THR A 256 -7.91 1.42 -6.11
CA THR A 256 -6.92 0.97 -5.13
C THR A 256 -7.48 -0.13 -4.23
N ILE A 257 -8.66 0.07 -3.63
CA ILE A 257 -9.25 -0.90 -2.68
C ILE A 257 -9.62 -2.22 -3.36
N THR A 258 -10.08 -2.18 -4.61
CA THR A 258 -10.37 -3.39 -5.41
C THR A 258 -9.09 -4.17 -5.70
N ARG A 259 -8.01 -3.49 -6.06
CA ARG A 259 -6.70 -4.11 -6.26
C ARG A 259 -6.19 -4.79 -4.99
N LEU A 260 -6.34 -4.13 -3.82
CA LEU A 260 -5.99 -4.72 -2.53
C LEU A 260 -6.82 -5.96 -2.23
N GLY A 261 -8.14 -5.93 -2.50
CA GLY A 261 -9.03 -7.08 -2.36
C GLY A 261 -8.58 -8.28 -3.17
N GLY A 262 -8.15 -8.05 -4.42
CA GLY A 262 -7.59 -9.10 -5.28
C GLY A 262 -6.36 -9.78 -4.68
N TYR A 263 -5.43 -9.00 -4.09
CA TYR A 263 -4.27 -9.57 -3.39
C TYR A 263 -4.68 -10.40 -2.17
N ILE A 264 -5.60 -9.89 -1.36
CA ILE A 264 -6.07 -10.61 -0.16
C ILE A 264 -6.70 -11.94 -0.54
N LEU A 265 -7.60 -11.95 -1.52
CA LEU A 265 -8.23 -13.18 -2.02
C LEU A 265 -7.20 -14.19 -2.52
N LEU A 266 -6.23 -13.74 -3.33
CA LEU A 266 -5.19 -14.61 -3.86
C LEU A 266 -4.33 -15.22 -2.75
N PHE A 267 -3.90 -14.41 -1.78
CA PHE A 267 -3.07 -14.86 -0.68
C PHE A 267 -3.85 -15.71 0.34
N SER A 268 -5.16 -15.46 0.52
CA SER A 268 -6.01 -16.32 1.36
C SER A 268 -6.18 -17.71 0.73
N VAL A 269 -6.37 -17.82 -0.58
CA VAL A 269 -6.41 -19.10 -1.29
C VAL A 269 -5.05 -19.81 -1.22
N LEU A 270 -3.95 -19.07 -1.38
CA LEU A 270 -2.59 -19.60 -1.21
C LEU A 270 -2.37 -20.16 0.21
N ALA A 271 -2.80 -19.41 1.23
CA ALA A 271 -2.73 -19.87 2.61
C ALA A 271 -3.56 -21.12 2.84
N GLY A 272 -4.74 -21.22 2.23
CA GLY A 272 -5.58 -22.42 2.24
C GLY A 272 -4.90 -23.63 1.59
N CYS A 273 -4.27 -23.43 0.44
CA CYS A 273 -3.50 -24.45 -0.25
C CYS A 273 -2.33 -24.95 0.62
N VAL A 274 -1.58 -24.03 1.23
CA VAL A 274 -0.50 -24.38 2.16
C VAL A 274 -1.03 -25.14 3.37
N ARG A 275 -2.14 -24.71 3.97
CA ARG A 275 -2.76 -25.42 5.11
C ARG A 275 -3.15 -26.86 4.75
N TYR A 276 -3.70 -27.05 3.58
CA TYR A 276 -4.20 -28.35 3.14
C TYR A 276 -3.09 -29.36 2.84
N TYR A 277 -2.05 -28.94 2.13
CA TYR A 277 -0.97 -29.82 1.70
C TYR A 277 0.25 -29.86 2.63
N TRP A 278 0.14 -29.31 3.85
CA TRP A 278 1.30 -29.17 4.74
C TRP A 278 1.80 -30.50 5.31
N PRO A 279 2.99 -30.98 4.93
CA PRO A 279 3.49 -32.27 5.37
C PRO A 279 4.42 -32.24 6.59
N PHE A 280 4.76 -31.01 7.09
CA PHE A 280 5.77 -30.84 8.14
C PHE A 280 5.13 -30.52 9.50
N PRO A 281 5.92 -30.48 10.62
CA PRO A 281 5.40 -30.06 11.91
C PRO A 281 4.69 -28.70 11.85
N LEU A 282 3.59 -28.57 12.59
CA LEU A 282 2.71 -27.40 12.56
C LEU A 282 3.41 -26.07 12.86
N PHE A 283 4.48 -26.11 13.68
CA PHE A 283 5.27 -24.91 14.01
C PHE A 283 5.79 -24.20 12.75
N TYR A 284 6.33 -24.94 11.78
CA TYR A 284 6.83 -24.35 10.52
C TYR A 284 5.68 -23.81 9.64
N GLN A 285 4.49 -24.43 9.73
CA GLN A 285 3.30 -23.90 9.05
C GLN A 285 2.91 -22.53 9.61
N TYR A 286 2.92 -22.38 10.94
CA TYR A 286 2.60 -21.11 11.59
C TYR A 286 3.57 -19.99 11.18
N LEU A 287 4.87 -20.30 11.13
CA LEU A 287 5.88 -19.36 10.64
C LEU A 287 5.63 -18.99 9.17
N LEU A 288 5.50 -19.98 8.29
CA LEU A 288 5.31 -19.71 6.86
C LEU A 288 4.05 -18.89 6.60
N LEU A 289 2.92 -19.24 7.21
CA LEU A 289 1.66 -18.54 7.01
C LEU A 289 1.67 -17.16 7.67
N GLY A 290 2.34 -17.00 8.82
CA GLY A 290 2.54 -15.69 9.46
C GLY A 290 3.31 -14.71 8.56
N PHE A 291 4.22 -15.22 7.73
CA PHE A 291 4.94 -14.40 6.75
C PHE A 291 4.25 -14.32 5.38
N THR A 292 3.38 -15.26 5.05
CA THR A 292 2.67 -15.27 3.76
C THR A 292 1.46 -14.35 3.80
N GLU A 293 0.54 -14.60 4.74
CA GLU A 293 -0.68 -13.85 4.92
C GLU A 293 -0.92 -13.67 6.43
N ILE A 294 -0.81 -12.43 6.86
CA ILE A 294 -0.70 -12.06 8.28
C ILE A 294 -1.93 -12.45 9.09
N THR A 295 -3.15 -12.30 8.56
CA THR A 295 -4.38 -12.55 9.32
C THR A 295 -4.58 -14.04 9.58
N THR A 296 -4.41 -14.87 8.56
CA THR A 296 -4.44 -16.33 8.69
C THR A 296 -3.31 -16.84 9.58
N GLY A 297 -2.09 -16.30 9.41
CA GLY A 297 -0.95 -16.66 10.23
C GLY A 297 -1.16 -16.36 11.71
N LEU A 298 -1.67 -15.16 12.03
CA LEU A 298 -1.98 -14.77 13.41
C LEU A 298 -3.07 -15.64 14.04
N SER A 299 -4.12 -15.97 13.29
CA SER A 299 -5.18 -16.88 13.76
C SER A 299 -4.64 -18.27 14.07
N LEU A 300 -3.72 -18.79 13.26
CA LEU A 300 -3.09 -20.09 13.49
C LEU A 300 -2.13 -20.07 14.68
N ILE A 301 -1.33 -19.00 14.82
CA ILE A 301 -0.46 -18.81 15.99
C ILE A 301 -1.31 -18.76 17.27
N ALA A 302 -2.44 -18.06 17.25
CA ALA A 302 -3.37 -18.00 18.38
C ALA A 302 -3.98 -19.34 18.73
N ALA A 303 -4.25 -20.21 17.75
CA ALA A 303 -4.81 -21.54 17.91
C ALA A 303 -3.75 -22.64 18.19
N SER A 304 -2.46 -22.30 18.19
CA SER A 304 -1.34 -23.27 18.21
C SER A 304 -1.15 -24.00 19.55
N GLY A 305 -1.75 -23.52 20.63
CA GLY A 305 -1.50 -24.05 21.99
C GLY A 305 -0.09 -23.71 22.56
N LEU A 306 0.69 -22.88 21.86
CA LEU A 306 1.98 -22.41 22.38
C LEU A 306 1.78 -21.54 23.61
N PRO A 307 2.76 -21.48 24.53
CA PRO A 307 2.71 -20.55 25.67
C PRO A 307 2.42 -19.12 25.21
N GLY A 308 1.53 -18.39 25.93
CA GLY A 308 1.05 -17.07 25.53
C GLY A 308 2.14 -16.04 25.19
N ARG A 309 3.28 -16.14 25.89
CA ARG A 309 4.46 -15.31 25.60
C ARG A 309 5.01 -15.56 24.21
N PHE A 310 5.16 -16.83 23.79
CA PHE A 310 5.65 -17.20 22.45
C PHE A 310 4.66 -16.81 21.37
N CYS A 311 3.36 -17.04 21.62
CA CYS A 311 2.30 -16.54 20.73
C CYS A 311 2.41 -15.03 20.49
N ALA A 312 2.60 -14.27 21.54
CA ALA A 312 2.70 -12.82 21.45
C ALA A 312 3.95 -12.37 20.69
N VAL A 313 5.13 -12.95 20.99
CA VAL A 313 6.38 -12.65 20.27
C VAL A 313 6.24 -12.95 18.77
N LEU A 314 5.77 -14.15 18.41
CA LEU A 314 5.57 -14.53 17.00
C LEU A 314 4.57 -13.62 16.32
N SER A 315 3.49 -13.26 17.01
CA SER A 315 2.46 -12.38 16.48
C SER A 315 2.98 -10.95 16.25
N VAL A 316 3.71 -10.38 17.20
CA VAL A 316 4.31 -9.03 17.07
C VAL A 316 5.35 -9.02 15.94
N THR A 317 6.19 -10.06 15.84
CA THR A 317 7.17 -10.22 14.76
C THR A 317 6.49 -10.32 13.40
N ALA A 318 5.44 -11.13 13.27
CA ALA A 318 4.67 -11.27 12.04
C ALA A 318 3.99 -9.94 11.65
N VAL A 319 3.37 -9.24 12.60
CA VAL A 319 2.75 -7.91 12.37
C VAL A 319 3.80 -6.90 11.91
N ALA A 320 4.95 -6.82 12.57
CA ALA A 320 6.01 -5.88 12.18
C ALA A 320 6.57 -6.17 10.79
N SER A 321 6.65 -7.46 10.38
CA SER A 321 7.09 -7.85 9.03
C SER A 321 6.10 -7.47 7.94
N GLY A 322 4.79 -7.49 8.25
CA GLY A 322 3.71 -7.27 7.31
C GLY A 322 3.42 -8.44 6.37
N GLY A 323 4.35 -9.40 6.23
CA GLY A 323 4.21 -10.57 5.35
C GLY A 323 4.24 -10.27 3.85
N PHE A 324 4.24 -11.35 3.04
CA PHE A 324 4.33 -11.24 1.58
C PHE A 324 3.08 -10.64 0.95
N CYS A 325 1.90 -10.85 1.53
CA CYS A 325 0.66 -10.24 1.05
C CYS A 325 0.74 -8.70 1.11
N ILE A 326 1.17 -8.14 2.25
CA ILE A 326 1.34 -6.69 2.41
C ILE A 326 2.48 -6.16 1.54
N LEU A 327 3.56 -6.93 1.36
CA LEU A 327 4.64 -6.57 0.44
C LEU A 327 4.13 -6.43 -1.01
N ALA A 328 3.31 -7.38 -1.47
CA ALA A 328 2.69 -7.35 -2.80
C ALA A 328 1.69 -6.18 -2.93
N GLN A 329 0.87 -5.94 -1.91
CA GLN A 329 -0.04 -4.80 -1.86
C GLN A 329 0.75 -3.47 -1.91
N THR A 330 1.80 -3.34 -1.10
CA THR A 330 2.67 -2.16 -1.09
C THR A 330 3.27 -1.92 -2.48
N ARG A 331 3.80 -2.97 -3.14
CA ARG A 331 4.32 -2.85 -4.51
C ARG A 331 3.25 -2.40 -5.51
N SER A 332 2.02 -2.82 -5.34
CA SER A 332 0.92 -2.48 -6.26
C SER A 332 0.51 -1.02 -6.20
N VAL A 333 0.71 -0.36 -5.07
CA VAL A 333 0.38 1.06 -4.85
C VAL A 333 1.57 1.99 -5.01
N LEU A 334 2.80 1.47 -5.01
CA LEU A 334 4.00 2.27 -5.24
C LEU A 334 4.19 2.59 -6.72
N ASN A 335 4.58 3.84 -7.00
CA ASN A 335 5.05 4.26 -8.31
C ASN A 335 6.18 3.37 -8.82
N GLN A 336 6.24 3.16 -10.14
CA GLN A 336 7.23 2.27 -10.77
C GLN A 336 8.69 2.73 -10.55
N GLU A 337 8.90 4.03 -10.36
CA GLU A 337 10.21 4.62 -10.09
C GLU A 337 10.68 4.42 -8.65
N LEU A 338 9.75 4.10 -7.73
CA LEU A 338 10.07 3.85 -6.34
C LEU A 338 10.48 2.40 -6.11
N SER A 339 11.69 2.21 -5.56
CA SER A 339 12.18 0.89 -5.19
C SER A 339 11.49 0.36 -3.93
N LEU A 340 11.16 -0.93 -3.96
CA LEU A 340 10.61 -1.64 -2.79
C LEU A 340 11.70 -2.04 -1.78
N LEU A 341 12.98 -2.00 -2.17
CA LEU A 341 14.09 -2.52 -1.35
C LEU A 341 14.24 -1.82 0.01
N PRO A 342 14.16 -0.47 0.13
CA PRO A 342 14.24 0.18 1.43
C PRO A 342 13.11 -0.26 2.38
N TYR A 343 11.89 -0.42 1.84
CA TYR A 343 10.76 -0.93 2.59
C TYR A 343 10.99 -2.36 3.09
N LEU A 344 11.43 -3.26 2.22
CA LEU A 344 11.73 -4.64 2.58
C LEU A 344 12.81 -4.73 3.66
N ALA A 345 13.90 -3.99 3.51
CA ALA A 345 14.97 -3.93 4.50
C ALA A 345 14.46 -3.42 5.86
N SER A 346 13.64 -2.37 5.86
CA SER A 346 13.00 -1.87 7.07
C SER A 346 12.11 -2.92 7.74
N LYS A 347 11.30 -3.64 6.99
CA LYS A 347 10.41 -4.67 7.55
C LYS A 347 11.16 -5.85 8.16
N CYS A 348 12.28 -6.27 7.56
CA CYS A 348 13.14 -7.29 8.16
C CYS A 348 13.75 -6.80 9.51
N ILE A 349 14.22 -5.56 9.55
CA ILE A 349 14.78 -4.97 10.78
C ILE A 349 13.68 -4.77 11.83
N SER A 350 12.55 -4.20 11.45
CA SER A 350 11.40 -3.93 12.35
C SER A 350 10.86 -5.22 12.95
N ALA A 351 10.75 -6.30 12.18
CA ALA A 351 10.31 -7.60 12.67
C ALA A 351 11.21 -8.15 13.78
N GLY A 352 12.54 -8.13 13.57
CA GLY A 352 13.50 -8.56 14.58
C GLY A 352 13.47 -7.68 15.83
N LEU A 353 13.46 -6.34 15.65
CA LEU A 353 13.43 -5.39 16.75
C LEU A 353 12.11 -5.51 17.56
N ALA A 354 10.96 -5.59 16.92
CA ALA A 354 9.68 -5.67 17.60
C ALA A 354 9.57 -6.93 18.46
N GLY A 355 10.02 -8.08 17.94
CA GLY A 355 10.09 -9.33 18.72
C GLY A 355 11.03 -9.23 19.92
N MET A 356 12.25 -8.67 19.73
CA MET A 356 13.22 -8.49 20.82
C MET A 356 12.70 -7.52 21.88
N ILE A 357 12.16 -6.36 21.48
CA ILE A 357 11.62 -5.38 22.42
C ILE A 357 10.46 -5.99 23.20
N TYR A 358 9.58 -6.76 22.55
CA TYR A 358 8.49 -7.44 23.24
C TYR A 358 9.01 -8.46 24.26
N LEU A 359 10.04 -9.25 23.93
CA LEU A 359 10.67 -10.19 24.87
C LEU A 359 11.18 -9.46 26.10
N VAL A 360 11.93 -8.38 25.93
CA VAL A 360 12.44 -7.57 27.07
C VAL A 360 11.30 -7.01 27.91
N LEU A 361 10.26 -6.44 27.28
CA LEU A 361 9.10 -5.91 28.02
C LEU A 361 8.31 -7.00 28.77
N SER A 362 8.36 -8.24 28.30
CA SER A 362 7.72 -9.38 28.96
C SER A 362 8.48 -9.95 30.14
N GLU A 363 9.77 -9.58 30.32
CA GLU A 363 10.59 -9.96 31.48
C GLU A 363 10.46 -8.95 32.64
N ILE A 364 10.12 -7.69 32.32
CA ILE A 364 10.14 -6.59 33.31
C ILE A 364 8.89 -6.55 34.19
N VAL A 365 7.85 -7.27 33.81
CA VAL A 365 6.53 -7.32 34.47
C VAL A 365 6.05 -8.75 34.60
#